data_fb537e9c30775257e91ad8080dd445b5
#
_entry.id   fb537e9c30775257e91ad8080dd445b5
#
_cell.length_a   1.000
_cell.length_b   1.000
_cell.length_c   1.000
_cell.angle_alpha   90.00
_cell.angle_beta   90.00
_cell.angle_gamma   90.00
#
_symmetry.space_group_name_H-M   'P 1'
#
loop_
_entity.id
_entity.type
_entity.pdbx_description
1 polymer ?
#
loop_
_entity_poly.entity_id
_entity_poly.type
_entity_poly.pdbx_seq_one_letter_code
_entity_poly.pdbx_strand_id
1 'polypeptide(L)' 'MSENSPVDRIKKIIVEQLGVNEDQVKPEAKFIEDLGADSLDTVELVMALEEEFGTEIPDEEAEKLQSVGDVVKFIEDTQS' A
#
# COMPACT_ATOMS: atom_id res chain seq x y z
N MET A 1 10.45 -17.96 12.66
CA MET A 1 10.49 -17.48 11.71
C MET A 1 9.82 -16.42 11.45
N SER A 2 10.17 -15.60 10.92
CA SER A 2 9.42 -14.56 10.68
C SER A 2 8.77 -14.65 9.43
N GLU A 3 7.55 -14.60 9.46
CA GLU A 3 6.83 -14.60 8.33
C GLU A 3 6.51 -13.24 8.00
N ASN A 4 6.57 -12.84 6.82
CA ASN A 4 6.17 -11.53 6.38
C ASN A 4 4.66 -11.48 6.38
N SER A 5 4.11 -10.81 7.36
CA SER A 5 2.68 -10.61 7.40
C SER A 5 2.27 -9.71 6.24
N PRO A 6 0.99 -9.67 5.90
CA PRO A 6 0.54 -8.75 4.84
C PRO A 6 0.95 -7.31 5.11
N VAL A 7 0.91 -6.89 6.37
CA VAL A 7 1.30 -5.53 6.72
C VAL A 7 2.76 -5.29 6.38
N ASP A 8 3.63 -6.24 6.73
CA ASP A 8 5.06 -6.08 6.46
C ASP A 8 5.33 -6.01 4.96
N ARG A 9 4.64 -6.84 4.19
CA ARG A 9 4.81 -6.84 2.75
C ARG A 9 4.34 -5.54 2.14
N ILE A 10 3.23 -5.01 2.64
CA ILE A 10 2.71 -3.74 2.14
C ILE A 10 3.70 -2.61 2.45
N LYS A 11 4.22 -2.60 3.66
CA LYS A 11 5.20 -1.57 4.03
C LYS A 11 6.41 -1.59 3.12
N LYS A 12 6.91 -2.78 2.84
CA LYS A 12 8.08 -2.92 2.00
C LYS A 12 7.81 -2.39 0.60
N ILE A 13 6.65 -2.70 0.07
CA ILE A 13 6.29 -2.23 -1.25
C ILE A 13 6.20 -0.70 -1.28
N ILE A 14 5.59 -0.13 -0.25
CA ILE A 14 5.46 1.32 -0.18
C ILE A 14 6.83 1.98 -0.12
N VAL A 15 7.71 1.44 0.70
CA VAL A 15 9.07 1.99 0.82
C VAL A 15 9.76 1.98 -0.54
N GLU A 16 9.63 0.88 -1.26
CA GLU A 16 10.29 0.74 -2.55
C GLU A 16 9.67 1.63 -3.62
N GLN A 17 8.36 1.71 -3.63
CA GLN A 17 7.69 2.48 -4.68
C GLN A 17 7.77 3.97 -4.46
N LEU A 18 7.68 4.41 -3.23
CA LEU A 18 7.66 5.83 -2.93
C LEU A 18 9.01 6.37 -2.47
N GLY A 19 9.95 5.50 -2.18
CA GLY A 19 11.27 5.94 -1.73
C GLY A 19 11.26 6.58 -0.37
N VAL A 20 10.39 6.12 0.52
CA VAL A 20 10.30 6.66 1.87
C VAL A 20 10.88 5.66 2.86
N ASN A 21 11.08 6.12 4.11
CA ASN A 21 11.58 5.25 5.15
C ASN A 21 10.45 4.45 5.79
N GLU A 22 10.79 3.29 6.34
CA GLU A 22 9.79 2.48 7.01
C GLU A 22 9.13 3.24 8.15
N ASP A 23 9.90 4.10 8.82
CA ASP A 23 9.37 4.88 9.94
C ASP A 23 8.23 5.79 9.51
N GLN A 24 8.22 6.16 8.24
CA GLN A 24 7.18 7.04 7.71
C GLN A 24 5.92 6.29 7.31
N VAL A 25 6.02 4.98 7.17
CA VAL A 25 4.90 4.16 6.72
C VAL A 25 4.08 3.74 7.93
N LYS A 26 3.17 4.61 8.33
CA LYS A 26 2.30 4.37 9.47
C LYS A 26 0.86 4.21 8.98
N PRO A 27 0.02 3.51 9.75
CA PRO A 27 -1.36 3.31 9.30
C PRO A 27 -2.10 4.60 8.98
N GLU A 28 -1.83 5.66 9.71
CA GLU A 28 -2.50 6.93 9.49
C GLU A 28 -1.84 7.77 8.41
N ALA A 29 -0.69 7.34 7.88
CA ALA A 29 0.01 8.13 6.88
C ALA A 29 -0.74 8.09 5.55
N LYS A 30 -0.95 9.26 4.98
CA LYS A 30 -1.60 9.36 3.69
C LYS A 30 -0.55 9.45 2.60
N PHE A 31 -0.78 8.74 1.52
CA PHE A 31 0.24 8.62 0.48
C PHE A 31 0.62 9.99 -0.10
N ILE A 32 -0.36 10.81 -0.39
CA ILE A 32 -0.08 12.09 -1.03
C ILE A 32 0.34 13.14 0.00
N GLU A 33 -0.41 13.25 1.09
CA GLU A 33 -0.17 14.32 2.06
C GLU A 33 1.04 14.05 2.94
N ASP A 34 1.21 12.82 3.37
CA ASP A 34 2.25 12.50 4.34
C ASP A 34 3.50 11.90 3.70
N LEU A 35 3.32 11.13 2.65
CA LEU A 35 4.44 10.44 2.00
C LEU A 35 4.89 11.12 0.71
N GLY A 36 4.20 12.18 0.31
CA GLY A 36 4.62 12.96 -0.84
C GLY A 36 4.42 12.28 -2.18
N ALA A 37 3.55 11.29 -2.25
CA ALA A 37 3.27 10.62 -3.51
C ALA A 37 2.36 11.48 -4.39
N ASP A 38 2.52 11.35 -5.70
CA ASP A 38 1.57 11.98 -6.60
C ASP A 38 0.65 10.89 -7.16
N SER A 39 -0.25 11.27 -8.06
CA SER A 39 -1.24 10.32 -8.56
C SER A 39 -0.59 9.18 -9.33
N LEU A 40 0.51 9.46 -10.02
CA LEU A 40 1.22 8.43 -10.76
C LEU A 40 1.85 7.42 -9.80
N ASP A 41 2.41 7.92 -8.71
CA ASP A 41 3.01 7.05 -7.70
C ASP A 41 1.96 6.12 -7.10
N THR A 42 0.77 6.63 -6.83
CA THR A 42 -0.26 5.78 -6.24
C THR A 42 -0.74 4.72 -7.21
N VAL A 43 -0.80 5.04 -8.50
CA VAL A 43 -1.18 4.05 -9.50
C VAL A 43 -0.13 2.93 -9.55
N GLU A 44 1.14 3.30 -9.56
CA GLU A 44 2.19 2.29 -9.58
C GLU A 44 2.19 1.45 -8.32
N LEU A 45 1.90 2.09 -7.18
CA LEU A 45 1.82 1.37 -5.93
C LEU A 45 0.71 0.33 -5.98
N VAL A 46 -0.45 0.72 -6.50
CA VAL A 46 -1.57 -0.21 -6.60
C VAL A 46 -1.20 -1.39 -7.48
N MET A 47 -0.54 -1.13 -8.60
CA MET A 47 -0.12 -2.21 -9.50
C MET A 47 0.85 -3.16 -8.82
N ALA A 48 1.78 -2.61 -8.04
CA ALA A 48 2.73 -3.44 -7.32
C ALA A 48 2.03 -4.31 -6.29
N LEU A 49 1.02 -3.75 -5.63
CA LEU A 49 0.26 -4.52 -4.65
C LEU A 49 -0.52 -5.64 -5.32
N GLU A 50 -1.06 -5.37 -6.49
CA GLU A 50 -1.80 -6.40 -7.23
C GLU A 50 -0.89 -7.57 -7.56
N GLU A 51 0.33 -7.28 -7.97
CA GLU A 51 1.27 -8.34 -8.32
C GLU A 51 1.74 -9.09 -7.09
N GLU A 52 1.99 -8.37 -6.02
CA GLU A 52 2.50 -8.98 -4.81
C GLU A 52 1.51 -9.95 -4.18
N PHE A 53 0.23 -9.58 -4.19
CA PHE A 53 -0.79 -10.37 -3.52
C PHE A 53 -1.65 -11.18 -4.49
N GLY A 54 -1.39 -11.06 -5.79
CA GLY A 54 -2.15 -11.80 -6.78
C GLY A 54 -3.63 -11.47 -6.78
N THR A 55 -3.95 -10.22 -6.54
CA THR A 55 -5.33 -9.79 -6.48
C THR A 55 -5.54 -8.62 -7.44
N GLU A 56 -6.78 -8.35 -7.75
CA GLU A 56 -7.12 -7.26 -8.64
C GLU A 56 -7.76 -6.15 -7.84
N ILE A 57 -7.29 -4.93 -8.02
CA ILE A 57 -7.84 -3.77 -7.33
C ILE A 57 -8.49 -2.87 -8.37
N PRO A 58 -9.82 -2.86 -8.43
CA PRO A 58 -10.51 -1.99 -9.39
C PRO A 58 -10.21 -0.52 -9.12
N ASP A 59 -10.34 0.30 -10.15
CA ASP A 59 -10.09 1.72 -10.01
C ASP A 59 -10.92 2.34 -8.90
N GLU A 60 -12.16 1.89 -8.77
CA GLU A 60 -13.04 2.43 -7.72
C GLU A 60 -12.48 2.17 -6.34
N GLU A 61 -11.94 0.96 -6.13
CA GLU A 61 -11.36 0.64 -4.85
C GLU A 61 -10.04 1.37 -4.66
N ALA A 62 -9.26 1.47 -5.72
CA ALA A 62 -7.97 2.15 -5.64
C ALA A 62 -8.13 3.60 -5.20
N GLU A 63 -9.20 4.25 -5.65
CA GLU A 63 -9.43 5.63 -5.28
C GLU A 63 -9.69 5.79 -3.79
N LYS A 64 -10.16 4.74 -3.15
CA LYS A 64 -10.42 4.79 -1.71
C LYS A 64 -9.19 4.51 -0.89
N LEU A 65 -8.13 4.04 -1.51
CA LEU A 65 -6.91 3.67 -0.80
C LEU A 65 -6.00 4.89 -0.70
N GLN A 66 -6.32 5.79 0.22
CA GLN A 66 -5.59 7.03 0.36
C GLN A 66 -4.54 7.00 1.46
N SER A 67 -4.60 6.02 2.35
CA SER A 67 -3.63 5.92 3.43
C SER A 67 -3.13 4.50 3.52
N VAL A 68 -2.05 4.34 4.27
CA VAL A 68 -1.47 3.02 4.49
C VAL A 68 -2.50 2.09 5.14
N GLY A 69 -3.23 2.61 6.12
CA GLY A 69 -4.24 1.80 6.80
C GLY A 69 -5.34 1.32 5.87
N ASP A 70 -5.73 2.18 4.92
CA ASP A 70 -6.75 1.79 3.95
C ASP A 70 -6.28 0.59 3.13
N VAL A 71 -5.02 0.63 2.70
CA VAL A 71 -4.46 -0.46 1.91
C VAL A 71 -4.37 -1.74 2.74
N VAL A 72 -3.88 -1.61 3.97
CA VAL A 72 -3.75 -2.77 4.85
C VAL A 72 -5.11 -3.44 5.04
N LYS A 73 -6.12 -2.62 5.31
CA LYS A 73 -7.45 -3.16 5.55
C LYS A 73 -7.99 -3.85 4.30
N PHE A 74 -7.80 -3.22 3.15
CA PHE A 74 -8.30 -3.80 1.90
C PHE A 74 -7.64 -5.15 1.63
N ILE A 75 -6.34 -5.21 1.79
CA ILE A 75 -5.60 -6.45 1.52
C ILE A 75 -6.00 -7.54 2.52
N GLU A 76 -6.14 -7.18 3.79
CA GLU A 76 -6.54 -8.16 4.79
C GLU A 76 -7.92 -8.72 4.49
N ASP A 77 -8.84 -7.86 4.07
CA ASP A 77 -10.17 -8.31 3.69
C ASP A 77 -10.11 -9.23 2.48
N THR A 78 -9.25 -8.92 1.53
CA THR A 78 -9.13 -9.69 0.31
C THR A 78 -8.49 -11.06 0.57
N GLN A 79 -7.54 -11.10 1.49
CA GLN A 79 -6.80 -12.33 1.76
C GLN A 79 -7.50 -13.24 2.75
N SER A 80 -8.47 -12.77 3.49
CA SER A 80 -9.13 -13.59 4.50
C SER A 80 -10.17 -14.56 3.96
#